data_f7b8b44d5aa96419f4472fc8f3e5cc0d
#
_entry.id   f7b8b44d5aa96419f4472fc8f3e5cc0d
#
_cell.length_a   1.000
_cell.length_b   1.000
_cell.length_c   1.000
_cell.angle_alpha   90.00
_cell.angle_beta   90.00
_cell.angle_gamma   90.00
#
_symmetry.space_group_name_H-M   'P 1'
#
loop_
_entity.id
_entity.type
_entity.pdbx_description
1 polymer ?
#
loop_
_entity_poly.entity_id
_entity_poly.type
_entity_poly.pdbx_seq_one_letter_code
_entity_poly.pdbx_strand_id
1 'polypeptide(L)'
;MRKTLFALLVMFTMGLAHAGSPTQVVLDVENMTCPACSITIEKALGRVGGVTETHVDTKAGVVTVSYDPDRTSVPAVARTVTDAGFPATPRANGG
;
A
#
# COMPACT_ATOMS: atom_id res chain seq x y z
N MET A 1 3.26 -23.83 39.85
CA MET A 1 2.04 -23.19 39.36
C MET A 1 2.23 -21.76 38.88
N ARG A 2 2.90 -20.93 39.62
CA ARG A 2 3.11 -19.53 39.20
C ARG A 2 3.95 -19.44 37.93
N LYS A 3 4.91 -20.32 37.73
CA LYS A 3 5.79 -20.28 36.57
C LYS A 3 5.07 -20.66 35.27
N THR A 4 4.09 -21.51 35.33
CA THR A 4 3.30 -21.91 34.18
C THR A 4 2.34 -20.81 33.71
N LEU A 5 1.84 -20.02 34.66
CA LEU A 5 1.00 -18.87 34.32
C LEU A 5 1.77 -17.76 33.61
N PHE A 6 3.00 -17.55 33.99
CA PHE A 6 3.86 -16.56 33.35
C PHE A 6 4.21 -16.96 31.92
N ALA A 7 4.50 -18.23 31.70
CA ALA A 7 4.82 -18.73 30.36
C ALA A 7 3.63 -18.57 29.39
N LEU A 8 2.44 -18.80 29.87
CA LEU A 8 1.23 -18.62 29.07
C LEU A 8 0.96 -17.16 28.71
N LEU A 9 1.24 -16.26 29.61
CA LEU A 9 1.04 -14.84 29.39
C LEU A 9 2.02 -14.29 28.34
N VAL A 10 3.26 -14.74 28.37
CA VAL A 10 4.27 -14.30 27.40
C VAL A 10 3.95 -14.80 25.99
N MET A 11 3.42 -16.01 25.86
CA MET A 11 3.04 -16.55 24.56
C MET A 11 1.88 -15.80 23.92
N PHE A 12 0.98 -15.29 24.71
CA PHE A 12 -0.19 -14.56 24.20
C PHE A 12 0.22 -13.20 23.59
N THR A 13 1.22 -12.54 24.16
CA THR A 13 1.64 -11.24 23.65
C THR A 13 2.39 -11.32 22.33
N MET A 14 3.03 -12.43 22.01
CA MET A 14 3.74 -12.58 20.74
C MET A 14 2.82 -12.75 19.54
N GLY A 15 1.62 -13.27 19.73
CA GLY A 15 0.67 -13.47 18.64
C GLY A 15 0.11 -12.18 18.04
N LEU A 16 0.18 -11.08 18.77
CA LEU A 16 -0.38 -9.79 18.31
C LEU A 16 0.59 -9.00 17.43
N ALA A 17 1.87 -9.32 17.45
CA ALA A 17 2.90 -8.55 16.76
C ALA A 17 2.85 -8.68 15.24
N HIS A 18 2.19 -9.70 14.72
CA HIS A 18 2.14 -9.96 13.28
C HIS A 18 0.85 -9.50 12.61
N ALA A 19 -0.12 -9.03 13.38
CA ALA A 19 -1.39 -8.59 12.84
C ALA A 19 -1.27 -7.19 12.23
N GLY A 20 -1.60 -7.06 10.95
CA GLY A 20 -1.80 -5.76 10.34
C GLY A 20 -0.58 -5.07 9.75
N SER A 21 0.43 -5.81 9.31
CA SER A 21 1.55 -5.21 8.58
C SER A 21 1.11 -4.82 7.17
N PRO A 22 1.12 -3.53 6.80
CA PRO A 22 0.77 -3.13 5.45
C PRO A 22 1.83 -3.58 4.45
N THR A 23 1.38 -3.87 3.23
CA THR A 23 2.25 -4.24 2.12
C THR A 23 2.41 -3.03 1.21
N GLN A 24 3.55 -2.91 0.57
CA GLN A 24 3.82 -1.82 -0.36
C GLN A 24 3.97 -2.34 -1.78
N VAL A 25 3.53 -1.54 -2.74
CA VAL A 25 3.78 -1.77 -4.15
C VAL A 25 4.29 -0.48 -4.78
N VAL A 26 5.22 -0.62 -5.72
CA VAL A 26 5.73 0.50 -6.52
C VAL A 26 5.15 0.37 -7.92
N LEU A 27 4.52 1.44 -8.39
CA LEU A 27 3.95 1.52 -9.72
C LEU A 27 4.80 2.45 -10.59
N ASP A 28 5.13 1.99 -11.80
CA ASP A 28 5.63 2.88 -12.83
C ASP A 28 4.44 3.54 -13.50
N VAL A 29 4.39 4.87 -13.48
CA VAL A 29 3.25 5.64 -13.95
C VAL A 29 3.66 6.59 -15.05
N GLU A 30 2.94 6.55 -16.15
CA GLU A 30 3.19 7.41 -17.30
C GLU A 30 2.36 8.70 -17.21
N ASN A 31 2.81 9.70 -17.92
CA ASN A 31 2.10 11.00 -18.08
C ASN A 31 2.02 11.85 -16.81
N MET A 32 2.82 11.58 -15.81
CA MET A 32 2.90 12.42 -14.61
C MET A 32 3.79 13.64 -14.85
N THR A 33 3.36 14.54 -15.70
CA THR A 33 4.16 15.71 -16.12
C THR A 33 3.75 17.01 -15.48
N CYS A 34 2.70 17.02 -14.68
CA CYS A 34 2.19 18.24 -14.04
C CYS A 34 2.08 18.08 -12.52
N PRO A 35 2.23 19.18 -11.74
CA PRO A 35 2.07 19.10 -10.29
C PRO A 35 0.69 18.63 -9.84
N ALA A 36 -0.35 18.95 -10.58
CA ALA A 36 -1.70 18.51 -10.27
C ALA A 36 -1.92 17.02 -10.46
N CYS A 37 -1.05 16.35 -11.22
CA CYS A 37 -1.14 14.91 -11.46
C CYS A 37 -1.01 14.12 -10.16
N SER A 38 -0.09 14.52 -9.27
CA SER A 38 0.08 13.86 -7.98
C SER A 38 -1.18 13.96 -7.14
N ILE A 39 -1.83 15.09 -7.13
CA ILE A 39 -3.07 15.31 -6.37
C ILE A 39 -4.18 14.42 -6.91
N THR A 40 -4.31 14.32 -8.21
CA THR A 40 -5.32 13.48 -8.85
C THR A 40 -5.11 12.01 -8.48
N ILE A 41 -3.88 11.53 -8.54
CA ILE A 41 -3.55 10.15 -8.19
C ILE A 41 -3.81 9.90 -6.70
N GLU A 42 -3.37 10.80 -5.83
CA GLU A 42 -3.59 10.67 -4.39
C GLU A 42 -5.08 10.60 -4.04
N LYS A 43 -5.90 11.44 -4.67
CA LYS A 43 -7.34 11.42 -4.44
C LYS A 43 -7.99 10.14 -4.95
N ALA A 44 -7.58 9.66 -6.11
CA ALA A 44 -8.11 8.43 -6.66
C ALA A 44 -7.79 7.24 -5.75
N LEU A 45 -6.55 7.13 -5.30
CA LEU A 45 -6.13 6.05 -4.41
C LEU A 45 -6.75 6.17 -3.01
N GLY A 46 -6.98 7.38 -2.55
CA GLY A 46 -7.64 7.61 -1.26
C GLY A 46 -9.06 7.10 -1.19
N ARG A 47 -9.69 6.84 -2.33
CA ARG A 47 -11.04 6.27 -2.40
C ARG A 47 -11.04 4.75 -2.38
N VAL A 48 -9.89 4.13 -2.55
CA VAL A 48 -9.78 2.67 -2.56
C VAL A 48 -9.72 2.19 -1.12
N GLY A 49 -10.69 1.37 -0.72
CA GLY A 49 -10.66 0.75 0.60
C GLY A 49 -9.48 -0.20 0.70
N GLY A 50 -8.66 -0.03 1.73
CA GLY A 50 -7.46 -0.82 1.92
C GLY A 50 -6.17 -0.08 1.62
N VAL A 51 -6.21 1.03 0.89
CA VAL A 51 -5.03 1.88 0.70
C VAL A 51 -4.82 2.71 1.97
N THR A 52 -3.65 2.61 2.58
CA THR A 52 -3.33 3.30 3.83
C THR A 52 -2.44 4.50 3.62
N GLU A 53 -1.58 4.46 2.60
CA GLU A 53 -0.65 5.56 2.34
C GLU A 53 -0.28 5.59 0.86
N THR A 54 -0.10 6.78 0.32
CA THR A 54 0.30 6.99 -1.07
C THR A 54 1.43 7.99 -1.12
N HIS A 55 2.49 7.66 -1.85
CA HIS A 55 3.60 8.57 -2.09
C HIS A 55 3.85 8.68 -3.59
N VAL A 56 3.72 9.87 -4.14
CA VAL A 56 3.88 10.14 -5.56
C VAL A 56 5.20 10.86 -5.80
N ASP A 57 6.03 10.30 -6.66
CA ASP A 57 7.27 10.91 -7.11
C ASP A 57 7.13 11.26 -8.60
N THR A 58 6.81 12.51 -8.88
CA THR A 58 6.58 12.97 -10.25
C THR A 58 7.85 13.00 -11.08
N LYS A 59 9.01 13.22 -10.45
CA LYS A 59 10.29 13.25 -11.16
C LYS A 59 10.70 11.88 -11.65
N ALA A 60 10.52 10.87 -10.83
CA ALA A 60 10.86 9.50 -11.18
C ALA A 60 9.75 8.78 -11.95
N GLY A 61 8.55 9.32 -11.96
CA GLY A 61 7.41 8.67 -12.59
C GLY A 61 6.94 7.44 -11.85
N VAL A 62 7.03 7.43 -10.52
CA VAL A 62 6.66 6.28 -9.70
C VAL A 62 5.70 6.69 -8.59
N VAL A 63 4.84 5.76 -8.23
CA VAL A 63 3.93 5.90 -7.10
C VAL A 63 4.12 4.71 -6.19
N THR A 64 4.41 4.97 -4.91
CA THR A 64 4.50 3.94 -3.89
C THR A 64 3.21 3.92 -3.10
N VAL A 65 2.56 2.77 -3.04
CA VAL A 65 1.28 2.60 -2.37
C VAL A 65 1.42 1.57 -1.26
N SER A 66 1.03 1.98 -0.05
CA SER A 66 0.91 1.06 1.08
C SER A 66 -0.55 0.64 1.18
N TYR A 67 -0.81 -0.65 1.26
CA TYR A 67 -2.16 -1.17 1.23
C TYR A 67 -2.30 -2.42 2.09
N ASP A 68 -3.53 -2.72 2.46
CA ASP A 68 -3.90 -3.94 3.17
C ASP A 68 -4.26 -5.01 2.14
N PRO A 69 -3.49 -6.11 2.04
CA PRO A 69 -3.75 -7.14 1.03
C PRO A 69 -5.06 -7.90 1.26
N ASP A 70 -5.63 -7.81 2.45
CA ASP A 70 -6.93 -8.41 2.74
C ASP A 70 -8.10 -7.58 2.20
N ARG A 71 -7.86 -6.32 1.87
CA ARG A 71 -8.91 -5.39 1.44
C ARG A 71 -8.78 -4.94 0.00
N THR A 72 -7.59 -4.95 -0.56
CA THR A 72 -7.36 -4.58 -1.94
C THR A 72 -6.19 -5.38 -2.52
N SER A 73 -5.86 -5.14 -3.77
CA SER A 73 -4.81 -5.89 -4.46
C SER A 73 -4.00 -4.98 -5.36
N VAL A 74 -2.82 -5.44 -5.78
CA VAL A 74 -1.97 -4.70 -6.71
C VAL A 74 -2.70 -4.39 -8.02
N PRO A 75 -3.38 -5.35 -8.68
CA PRO A 75 -4.13 -5.03 -9.89
C PRO A 75 -5.21 -3.96 -9.69
N ALA A 76 -5.89 -3.99 -8.55
CA ALA A 76 -6.93 -3.00 -8.24
C ALA A 76 -6.33 -1.61 -8.07
N VAL A 77 -5.20 -1.51 -7.38
CA VAL A 77 -4.49 -0.25 -7.17
C VAL A 77 -3.98 0.32 -8.50
N ALA A 78 -3.33 -0.51 -9.30
CA ALA A 78 -2.81 -0.10 -10.60
C ALA A 78 -3.93 0.35 -11.54
N ARG A 79 -5.05 -0.35 -11.52
CA ARG A 79 -6.21 -0.01 -12.33
C ARG A 79 -6.81 1.34 -11.92
N THR A 80 -6.84 1.62 -10.64
CA THR A 80 -7.35 2.90 -10.14
C THR A 80 -6.53 4.07 -10.68
N VAL A 81 -5.22 3.95 -10.69
CA VAL A 81 -4.33 4.98 -11.25
C VAL A 81 -4.50 5.10 -12.75
N THR A 82 -4.61 3.96 -13.45
CA THR A 82 -4.82 3.94 -14.89
C THR A 82 -6.14 4.59 -15.26
N ASP A 83 -7.20 4.30 -14.52
CA ASP A 83 -8.52 4.88 -14.77
C ASP A 83 -8.56 6.39 -14.50
N ALA A 84 -7.66 6.88 -13.66
CA ALA A 84 -7.51 8.32 -13.42
C ALA A 84 -6.83 9.06 -14.60
N GLY A 85 -6.35 8.33 -15.60
CA GLY A 85 -5.70 8.90 -16.77
C GLY A 85 -4.20 8.70 -16.83
N PHE A 86 -3.64 7.92 -15.92
CA PHE A 86 -2.20 7.70 -15.81
C PHE A 86 -1.88 6.22 -15.87
N PRO A 87 -1.49 5.70 -17.05
CA PRO A 87 -1.16 4.28 -17.18
C PRO A 87 -0.14 3.85 -16.14
N ALA A 88 -0.50 2.86 -15.35
CA ALA A 88 0.30 2.40 -14.22
C ALA A 88 0.63 0.93 -14.35
N THR A 89 1.90 0.58 -14.16
CA THR A 89 2.39 -0.78 -14.23
C THR A 89 3.11 -1.14 -12.94
N PRO A 90 2.71 -2.20 -12.24
CA PRO A 90 3.42 -2.62 -11.04
C PRO A 90 4.82 -3.10 -11.38
N ARG A 91 5.78 -2.75 -10.52
CA ARG A 91 7.14 -3.29 -10.63
C ARG A 91 7.20 -4.68 -10.04
N ALA A 92 7.97 -5.56 -10.68
CA ALA A 92 8.07 -6.96 -10.30
C ALA A 92 8.61 -7.16 -8.89
N ASN A 93 9.47 -6.28 -8.42
CA ASN A 93 10.08 -6.38 -7.09
C ASN A 93 9.57 -5.31 -6.12
N GLY A 94 8.40 -4.79 -6.36
CA GLY A 94 7.81 -3.74 -5.55
C GLY A 94 7.12 -4.23 -4.28
N GLY A 95 7.21 -5.49 -4.02
CA GLY A 95 6.56 -6.09 -2.87
C GLY A 95 7.22 -5.82 -1.55
#